data_256c73c210967cfd2e551842385afac6
#
_entry.id   256c73c210967cfd2e551842385afac6
#
_cell.length_a   1.000
_cell.length_b   1.000
_cell.length_c   1.000
_cell.angle_alpha   90.00
_cell.angle_beta   90.00
_cell.angle_gamma   90.00
#
_symmetry.space_group_name_H-M   'P 1'
#
loop_
_entity.id
_entity.type
_entity.pdbx_description
1 polymer ?
#
loop_
_entity_poly.entity_id
_entity_poly.type
_entity_poly.pdbx_seq_one_letter_code
_entity_poly.pdbx_strand_id
1 'polypeptide(L)'
;MEEIRPNNILKVSHISASYQEGKQRKTVLHDISFELHENEILGLVGESGCGKSTLSKVILGFIRPDEGEIISQVDHPQMIFQDPFSSLNPAKKISWILEEPLRMQKVPKEERKKRVLAMAERVGLSAEHLKRRPHELSGGQRQRVSIAAALIQGSRLILADEPV
;
A
#
# COMPACT_ATOMS: atom_id res chain seq x y z
N MET A 1 -12.81 -12.70 -22.27
CA MET A 1 -11.64 -12.21 -21.51
C MET A 1 -11.09 -11.02 -22.25
N GLU A 2 -11.23 -9.83 -21.71
CA GLU A 2 -10.61 -8.64 -22.29
C GLU A 2 -9.10 -8.71 -22.03
N GLU A 3 -8.29 -8.64 -23.09
CA GLU A 3 -6.83 -8.63 -22.98
C GLU A 3 -6.37 -7.27 -22.41
N ILE A 4 -5.49 -7.32 -21.42
CA ILE A 4 -4.82 -6.11 -20.91
C ILE A 4 -3.88 -5.60 -22.01
N ARG A 5 -3.96 -4.31 -22.33
CA ARG A 5 -3.00 -3.67 -23.23
C ARG A 5 -1.57 -3.76 -22.64
N PRO A 6 -0.52 -3.86 -23.45
CA PRO A 6 0.84 -4.17 -22.98
C PRO A 6 1.45 -3.24 -21.92
N ASN A 7 0.90 -2.04 -21.71
CA ASN A 7 1.36 -1.08 -20.69
C ASN A 7 0.39 -0.90 -19.52
N ASN A 8 -0.67 -1.68 -19.44
CA ASN A 8 -1.69 -1.55 -18.39
C ASN A 8 -1.31 -2.46 -17.21
N ILE A 9 -1.06 -1.89 -16.02
CA ILE A 9 -0.68 -2.65 -14.81
C ILE A 9 -1.88 -3.00 -13.93
N LEU A 10 -2.98 -2.25 -14.07
CA LEU A 10 -4.22 -2.48 -13.33
C LEU A 10 -5.42 -2.11 -14.20
N LYS A 11 -6.38 -3.01 -14.32
CA LYS A 11 -7.69 -2.76 -14.91
C LYS A 11 -8.77 -3.06 -13.88
N VAL A 12 -9.62 -2.08 -13.63
CA VAL A 12 -10.80 -2.16 -12.77
C VAL A 12 -12.02 -2.00 -13.67
N SER A 13 -12.92 -2.98 -13.65
CA SER A 13 -14.07 -3.02 -14.54
C SER A 13 -15.35 -3.24 -13.75
N HIS A 14 -16.27 -2.26 -13.78
CA HIS A 14 -17.62 -2.34 -13.22
C HIS A 14 -17.68 -2.77 -11.75
N ILE A 15 -16.74 -2.32 -10.93
CA ILE A 15 -16.66 -2.70 -9.52
C ILE A 15 -17.78 -2.05 -8.71
N SER A 16 -18.61 -2.88 -8.11
CA SER A 16 -19.54 -2.51 -7.05
C SER A 16 -19.17 -3.26 -5.77
N ALA A 17 -19.23 -2.58 -4.61
CA ALA A 17 -18.91 -3.20 -3.33
C ALA A 17 -19.77 -2.65 -2.19
N SER A 18 -20.15 -3.53 -1.26
CA SER A 18 -21.02 -3.23 -0.13
C SER A 18 -20.41 -3.71 1.19
N TYR A 19 -20.77 -3.05 2.28
CA TYR A 19 -20.52 -3.50 3.63
C TYR A 19 -21.79 -4.02 4.28
N GLN A 20 -21.63 -5.00 5.17
CA GLN A 20 -22.71 -5.43 6.06
C GLN A 20 -22.74 -4.49 7.26
N GLU A 21 -23.80 -3.70 7.39
CA GLU A 21 -24.06 -2.81 8.52
C GLU A 21 -25.25 -3.33 9.33
N GLY A 22 -24.98 -4.17 10.32
CA GLY A 22 -26.00 -4.90 11.06
C GLY A 22 -26.78 -5.88 10.18
N LYS A 23 -28.09 -5.68 10.01
CA LYS A 23 -28.96 -6.49 9.14
C LYS A 23 -29.09 -5.93 7.71
N GLN A 24 -28.53 -4.76 7.44
CA GLN A 24 -28.64 -4.10 6.13
C GLN A 24 -27.29 -4.16 5.40
N ARG A 25 -27.37 -4.25 4.08
CA ARG A 25 -26.23 -4.16 3.19
C ARG A 25 -26.20 -2.78 2.56
N LYS A 26 -25.10 -2.05 2.76
CA LYS A 26 -24.91 -0.70 2.26
C LYS A 26 -23.86 -0.72 1.14
N THR A 27 -24.28 -0.42 -0.07
CA THR A 27 -23.38 -0.27 -1.20
C THR A 27 -22.58 1.02 -1.08
N VAL A 28 -21.28 0.94 -1.24
CA VAL A 28 -20.32 2.06 -1.11
C VAL A 28 -19.64 2.37 -2.42
N LEU A 29 -19.37 1.34 -3.24
CA LEU A 29 -18.84 1.52 -4.59
C LEU A 29 -19.92 1.16 -5.59
N HIS A 30 -20.11 2.01 -6.60
CA HIS A 30 -21.14 1.88 -7.61
C HIS A 30 -20.50 1.95 -9.01
N ASP A 31 -20.39 0.81 -9.68
CA ASP A 31 -19.95 0.70 -11.09
C ASP A 31 -18.66 1.47 -11.42
N ILE A 32 -17.61 1.21 -10.64
CA ILE A 32 -16.31 1.89 -10.81
C ILE A 32 -15.50 1.19 -11.89
N SER A 33 -15.04 1.95 -12.89
CA SER A 33 -14.19 1.45 -13.97
C SER A 33 -13.06 2.42 -14.27
N PHE A 34 -11.81 1.93 -14.35
CA PHE A 34 -10.64 2.68 -14.80
C PHE A 34 -9.49 1.75 -15.14
N GLU A 35 -8.48 2.28 -15.81
CA GLU A 35 -7.23 1.60 -16.10
C GLU A 35 -6.07 2.43 -15.56
N LEU A 36 -4.98 1.78 -15.14
CA LEU A 36 -3.73 2.39 -14.70
C LEU A 36 -2.57 1.80 -15.50
N HIS A 37 -1.74 2.67 -16.05
CA HIS A 37 -0.61 2.29 -16.89
C HIS A 37 0.71 2.35 -16.13
N GLU A 38 1.74 1.74 -16.68
CA GLU A 38 3.10 1.85 -16.14
C GLU A 38 3.57 3.31 -16.07
N ASN A 39 4.21 3.69 -14.96
CA ASN A 39 4.69 5.06 -14.71
C ASN A 39 3.58 6.14 -14.68
N GLU A 40 2.35 5.75 -14.45
CA GLU A 40 1.22 6.66 -14.30
C GLU A 40 0.91 6.89 -12.80
N ILE A 41 0.45 8.11 -12.49
CA ILE A 41 -0.10 8.47 -11.18
C ILE A 41 -1.57 8.81 -11.38
N LEU A 42 -2.45 8.01 -10.78
CA LEU A 42 -3.90 8.24 -10.78
C LEU A 42 -4.34 8.84 -9.44
N GLY A 43 -4.86 10.04 -9.45
CA GLY A 43 -5.43 10.71 -8.28
C GLY A 43 -6.91 10.36 -8.09
N LEU A 44 -7.27 9.85 -6.92
CA LEU A 44 -8.67 9.63 -6.50
C LEU A 44 -9.13 10.81 -5.64
N VAL A 45 -10.06 11.60 -6.16
CA VAL A 45 -10.62 12.79 -5.47
C VAL A 45 -12.08 12.55 -5.13
N GLY A 46 -12.52 13.01 -3.97
CA GLY A 46 -13.90 12.90 -3.51
C GLY A 46 -14.03 13.23 -2.03
N GLU A 47 -15.26 13.45 -1.57
CA GLU A 47 -15.58 13.77 -0.18
C GLU A 47 -15.16 12.64 0.78
N SER A 48 -15.06 12.97 2.08
CA SER A 48 -14.85 11.95 3.12
C SER A 48 -15.99 10.94 3.13
N GLY A 49 -15.65 9.65 3.16
CA GLY A 49 -16.67 8.58 3.19
C GLY A 49 -17.24 8.18 1.82
N CYS A 50 -16.81 8.79 0.70
CA CYS A 50 -17.31 8.42 -0.63
C CYS A 50 -16.77 7.08 -1.19
N GLY A 51 -15.93 6.35 -0.41
CA GLY A 51 -15.47 5.00 -0.79
C GLY A 51 -14.02 4.88 -1.27
N LYS A 52 -13.19 5.94 -1.25
CA LYS A 52 -11.78 5.89 -1.69
C LYS A 52 -10.99 4.76 -1.01
N SER A 53 -11.01 4.70 0.31
CA SER A 53 -10.32 3.65 1.07
C SER A 53 -10.96 2.26 0.87
N THR A 54 -12.26 2.20 0.55
CA THR A 54 -12.94 0.95 0.18
C THR A 54 -12.41 0.43 -1.15
N LEU A 55 -12.28 1.30 -2.15
CA LEU A 55 -11.74 0.95 -3.46
C LEU A 55 -10.30 0.43 -3.33
N SER A 56 -9.44 1.09 -2.53
CA SER A 56 -8.09 0.62 -2.25
C SER A 56 -8.08 -0.79 -1.64
N LYS A 57 -8.98 -1.07 -0.68
CA LYS A 57 -9.11 -2.40 -0.06
C LYS A 57 -9.60 -3.47 -1.05
N VAL A 58 -10.48 -3.10 -1.99
CA VAL A 58 -10.95 -4.01 -3.04
C VAL A 58 -9.81 -4.32 -4.01
N ILE A 59 -9.03 -3.32 -4.44
CA ILE A 59 -7.87 -3.52 -5.33
C ILE A 59 -6.81 -4.42 -4.66
N LEU A 60 -6.60 -4.27 -3.35
CA LEU A 60 -5.66 -5.10 -2.57
C LEU A 60 -6.21 -6.50 -2.23
N GLY A 61 -7.46 -6.80 -2.58
CA GLY A 61 -8.10 -8.08 -2.29
C GLY A 61 -8.54 -8.27 -0.84
N PHE A 62 -8.51 -7.22 0.00
CA PHE A 62 -9.03 -7.28 1.39
C PHE A 62 -10.55 -7.33 1.45
N ILE A 63 -11.21 -6.80 0.43
CA ILE A 63 -12.66 -6.83 0.27
C ILE A 63 -12.98 -7.43 -1.10
N ARG A 64 -13.83 -8.44 -1.12
CA ARG A 64 -14.32 -9.00 -2.39
C ARG A 64 -15.39 -8.07 -2.94
N PRO A 65 -15.32 -7.64 -4.20
CA PRO A 65 -16.38 -6.88 -4.84
C PRO A 65 -17.66 -7.74 -4.98
N ASP A 66 -18.80 -7.07 -5.03
CA ASP A 66 -20.10 -7.71 -5.29
C ASP A 66 -20.25 -8.01 -6.77
N GLU A 67 -19.77 -7.10 -7.61
CA GLU A 67 -19.83 -7.16 -9.07
C GLU A 67 -18.53 -6.59 -9.65
N GLY A 68 -18.27 -6.97 -10.89
CA GLY A 68 -17.11 -6.51 -11.66
C GLY A 68 -15.87 -7.36 -11.46
N GLU A 69 -14.77 -6.93 -12.08
CA GLU A 69 -13.51 -7.66 -12.12
C GLU A 69 -12.31 -6.70 -11.96
N ILE A 70 -11.29 -7.20 -11.27
CA ILE A 70 -9.97 -6.52 -11.18
C ILE A 70 -8.93 -7.43 -11.80
N ILE A 71 -8.22 -6.91 -12.79
CA ILE A 71 -7.10 -7.60 -13.43
C ILE A 71 -5.83 -6.79 -13.12
N SER A 72 -4.87 -7.41 -12.42
CA SER A 72 -3.59 -6.80 -12.07
C SER A 72 -2.43 -7.61 -12.64
N GLN A 73 -1.45 -6.91 -13.24
CA GLN A 73 -0.16 -7.50 -13.62
C GLN A 73 0.87 -7.43 -12.48
N VAL A 74 0.46 -6.98 -11.29
CA VAL A 74 1.33 -6.85 -10.13
C VAL A 74 0.89 -7.84 -9.05
N ASP A 75 1.77 -8.80 -8.74
CA ASP A 75 1.47 -9.86 -7.76
C ASP A 75 1.34 -9.35 -6.32
N HIS A 76 2.09 -8.30 -5.97
CA HIS A 76 2.17 -7.80 -4.60
C HIS A 76 2.03 -6.28 -4.55
N PRO A 77 0.83 -5.71 -4.81
CA PRO A 77 0.60 -4.28 -4.64
C PRO A 77 0.81 -3.89 -3.17
N GLN A 78 1.32 -2.70 -2.93
CA GLN A 78 1.60 -2.20 -1.59
C GLN A 78 0.68 -1.04 -1.24
N MET A 79 0.41 -0.86 0.06
CA MET A 79 -0.39 0.24 0.56
C MET A 79 0.40 1.09 1.56
N ILE A 80 0.29 2.40 1.39
CA ILE A 80 0.70 3.39 2.39
C ILE A 80 -0.59 3.87 3.06
N PHE A 81 -0.72 3.55 4.35
CA PHE A 81 -1.92 3.88 5.13
C PHE A 81 -1.87 5.32 5.66
N GLN A 82 -3.03 5.92 5.84
CA GLN A 82 -3.23 7.24 6.42
C GLN A 82 -2.64 7.34 7.84
N ASP A 83 -2.83 6.30 8.67
CA ASP A 83 -2.29 6.24 10.03
C ASP A 83 -1.03 5.36 10.09
N PRO A 84 0.17 5.98 10.15
CA PRO A 84 1.42 5.24 10.29
C PRO A 84 1.61 4.60 11.67
N PHE A 85 0.82 5.00 12.69
CA PHE A 85 0.93 4.44 14.04
C PHE A 85 0.40 3.01 14.11
N SER A 86 -0.74 2.76 13.47
CA SER A 86 -1.37 1.44 13.45
C SER A 86 -0.66 0.45 12.53
N SER A 87 0.12 0.93 11.55
CA SER A 87 0.78 0.10 10.55
C SER A 87 2.13 -0.47 10.99
N LEU A 88 2.80 0.15 11.99
CA LEU A 88 4.13 -0.25 12.43
C LEU A 88 4.08 -1.07 13.74
N ASN A 89 4.76 -2.22 13.79
CA ASN A 89 4.85 -3.03 15.01
C ASN A 89 5.65 -2.28 16.10
N PRO A 90 5.00 -1.85 17.21
CA PRO A 90 5.64 -1.01 18.23
C PRO A 90 6.75 -1.71 19.02
N ALA A 91 6.75 -3.06 19.04
CA ALA A 91 7.74 -3.85 19.76
C ALA A 91 9.05 -4.01 19.00
N LYS A 92 9.09 -3.68 17.71
CA LYS A 92 10.25 -3.92 16.84
C LYS A 92 11.02 -2.63 16.55
N LYS A 93 12.33 -2.76 16.30
CA LYS A 93 13.17 -1.66 15.80
C LYS A 93 12.83 -1.38 14.34
N ILE A 94 13.05 -0.14 13.90
CA ILE A 94 12.80 0.27 12.51
C ILE A 94 13.61 -0.57 11.52
N SER A 95 14.87 -0.88 11.82
CA SER A 95 15.67 -1.79 10.98
C SER A 95 14.99 -3.15 10.79
N TRP A 96 14.40 -3.71 11.84
CA TRP A 96 13.71 -5.00 11.78
C TRP A 96 12.45 -4.92 10.92
N ILE A 97 11.66 -3.84 11.08
CA ILE A 97 10.44 -3.60 10.31
C ILE A 97 10.75 -3.51 8.81
N LEU A 98 11.79 -2.75 8.44
CA LEU A 98 12.20 -2.61 7.04
C LEU A 98 12.85 -3.88 6.47
N GLU A 99 13.50 -4.69 7.30
CA GLU A 99 14.05 -5.99 6.87
C GLU A 99 12.98 -7.09 6.70
N GLU A 100 11.84 -6.98 7.37
CA GLU A 100 10.84 -8.04 7.42
C GLU A 100 10.36 -8.49 6.04
N PRO A 101 9.91 -7.59 5.12
CA PRO A 101 9.49 -7.99 3.79
C PRO A 101 10.62 -8.61 2.97
N LEU A 102 11.85 -8.13 3.11
CA LEU A 102 13.01 -8.70 2.42
C LEU A 102 13.37 -10.10 2.95
N ARG A 103 13.08 -10.39 4.22
CA ARG A 103 13.22 -11.75 4.77
C ARG A 103 12.21 -12.71 4.17
N MET A 104 10.97 -12.26 4.00
CA MET A 104 9.92 -13.05 3.34
C MET A 104 10.30 -13.37 1.89
N GLN A 105 10.94 -12.43 1.19
CA GLN A 105 11.52 -12.61 -0.15
C GLN A 105 12.82 -13.45 -0.15
N LYS A 106 13.26 -13.97 1.00
CA LYS A 106 14.50 -14.76 1.16
C LYS A 106 15.79 -14.03 0.74
N VAL A 107 15.80 -12.68 0.78
CA VAL A 107 17.00 -11.89 0.47
C VAL A 107 18.09 -12.17 1.51
N PRO A 108 19.37 -12.39 1.11
CA PRO A 108 20.48 -12.63 2.02
C PRO A 108 20.68 -11.49 3.05
N LYS A 109 21.12 -11.83 4.27
CA LYS A 109 21.21 -10.88 5.40
C LYS A 109 22.03 -9.62 5.09
N GLU A 110 23.17 -9.78 4.45
CA GLU A 110 24.05 -8.63 4.13
C GLU A 110 23.40 -7.71 3.07
N GLU A 111 22.72 -8.28 2.09
CA GLU A 111 21.98 -7.52 1.09
C GLU A 111 20.79 -6.79 1.70
N ARG A 112 20.03 -7.42 2.65
CA ARG A 112 18.96 -6.75 3.38
C ARG A 112 19.43 -5.49 4.09
N LYS A 113 20.57 -5.58 4.83
CA LYS A 113 21.15 -4.43 5.52
C LYS A 113 21.48 -3.29 4.58
N LYS A 114 22.08 -3.59 3.42
CA LYS A 114 22.39 -2.60 2.38
C LYS A 114 21.12 -1.92 1.87
N ARG A 115 20.10 -2.70 1.51
CA ARG A 115 18.81 -2.17 1.01
C ARG A 115 18.10 -1.33 2.05
N VAL A 116 18.10 -1.74 3.32
CA VAL A 116 17.48 -0.98 4.41
C VAL A 116 18.17 0.36 4.62
N LEU A 117 19.51 0.40 4.62
CA LEU A 117 20.27 1.64 4.72
C LEU A 117 19.98 2.58 3.55
N ALA A 118 20.07 2.08 2.33
CA ALA A 118 19.80 2.86 1.12
C ALA A 118 18.36 3.38 1.08
N MET A 119 17.37 2.58 1.50
CA MET A 119 15.98 3.00 1.55
C MET A 119 15.75 4.05 2.63
N ALA A 120 16.34 3.88 3.82
CA ALA A 120 16.25 4.88 4.89
C ALA A 120 16.79 6.24 4.43
N GLU A 121 17.93 6.26 3.76
CA GLU A 121 18.53 7.46 3.20
C GLU A 121 17.61 8.13 2.15
N ARG A 122 17.03 7.34 1.24
CA ARG A 122 16.09 7.85 0.22
C ARG A 122 14.87 8.54 0.81
N VAL A 123 14.37 8.09 1.97
CA VAL A 123 13.24 8.73 2.65
C VAL A 123 13.67 9.76 3.71
N GLY A 124 14.96 10.11 3.77
CA GLY A 124 15.51 11.11 4.69
C GLY A 124 15.55 10.66 6.16
N LEU A 125 15.74 9.37 6.41
CA LEU A 125 16.01 8.79 7.73
C LEU A 125 17.50 8.50 7.88
N SER A 126 18.06 8.82 9.06
CA SER A 126 19.46 8.49 9.38
C SER A 126 19.59 7.06 9.91
N ALA A 127 20.82 6.53 9.94
CA ALA A 127 21.14 5.24 10.53
C ALA A 127 20.75 5.14 12.03
N GLU A 128 20.73 6.27 12.76
CA GLU A 128 20.30 6.31 14.15
C GLU A 128 18.79 6.03 14.30
N HIS A 129 17.96 6.49 13.36
CA HIS A 129 16.53 6.20 13.36
C HIS A 129 16.25 4.69 13.20
N LEU A 130 17.10 3.96 12.48
CA LEU A 130 16.97 2.52 12.29
C LEU A 130 17.13 1.71 13.60
N LYS A 131 17.83 2.25 14.59
CA LYS A 131 18.05 1.62 15.90
C LYS A 131 16.86 1.82 16.85
N ARG A 132 16.01 2.81 16.58
CA ARG A 132 14.86 3.20 17.40
C ARG A 132 13.65 2.30 17.15
N ARG A 133 12.67 2.41 18.05
CA ARG A 133 11.32 1.84 17.90
C ARG A 133 10.35 2.92 17.40
N PRO A 134 9.17 2.56 16.85
CA PRO A 134 8.20 3.53 16.33
C PRO A 134 7.83 4.65 17.31
N HIS A 135 7.64 4.35 18.60
CA HIS A 135 7.26 5.33 19.60
C HIS A 135 8.36 6.39 19.91
N GLU A 136 9.61 6.11 19.54
CA GLU A 136 10.75 7.01 19.72
C GLU A 136 10.94 7.97 18.51
N LEU A 137 10.05 7.89 17.52
CA LEU A 137 10.07 8.69 16.29
C LEU A 137 8.95 9.75 16.31
N SER A 138 9.19 10.89 15.66
CA SER A 138 8.15 11.88 15.38
C SER A 138 7.10 11.31 14.39
N GLY A 139 5.93 11.96 14.30
CA GLY A 139 4.89 11.57 13.33
C GLY A 139 5.41 11.50 11.90
N GLY A 140 6.08 12.56 11.43
CA GLY A 140 6.66 12.59 10.09
C GLY A 140 7.78 11.54 9.87
N GLN A 141 8.57 11.21 10.91
CA GLN A 141 9.55 10.12 10.80
C GLN A 141 8.87 8.75 10.67
N ARG A 142 7.78 8.50 11.40
CA ARG A 142 6.97 7.28 11.27
C ARG A 142 6.34 7.15 9.90
N GLN A 143 5.83 8.26 9.37
CA GLN A 143 5.31 8.30 7.99
C GLN A 143 6.38 7.89 6.98
N ARG A 144 7.60 8.43 7.09
CA ARG A 144 8.73 8.04 6.24
C ARG A 144 9.09 6.56 6.38
N VAL A 145 8.99 5.99 7.59
CA VAL A 145 9.18 4.53 7.80
C VAL A 145 8.11 3.73 7.09
N SER A 146 6.83 4.14 7.17
CA SER A 146 5.73 3.48 6.47
C SER A 146 5.92 3.50 4.94
N ILE A 147 6.31 4.67 4.40
CA ILE A 147 6.66 4.80 2.98
C ILE A 147 7.84 3.88 2.62
N ALA A 148 8.90 3.88 3.43
CA ALA A 148 10.07 3.02 3.21
C ALA A 148 9.69 1.53 3.20
N ALA A 149 8.81 1.10 4.10
CA ALA A 149 8.35 -0.29 4.20
C ALA A 149 7.56 -0.73 2.96
N ALA A 150 6.75 0.16 2.37
CA ALA A 150 6.05 -0.10 1.12
C ALA A 150 7.01 -0.15 -0.08
N LEU A 151 7.95 0.80 -0.16
CA LEU A 151 8.87 0.92 -1.30
C LEU A 151 9.95 -0.16 -1.34
N ILE A 152 10.44 -0.64 -0.17
CA ILE A 152 11.58 -1.55 -0.09
C ILE A 152 11.32 -2.93 -0.73
N GLN A 153 10.04 -3.26 -0.89
CA GLN A 153 9.60 -4.50 -1.54
C GLN A 153 9.75 -4.47 -3.05
N GLY A 154 9.89 -3.28 -3.65
CA GLY A 154 10.02 -3.11 -5.08
C GLY A 154 8.72 -3.33 -5.85
N SER A 155 7.56 -3.16 -5.23
CA SER A 155 6.27 -3.26 -5.91
C SER A 155 6.14 -2.22 -7.02
N ARG A 156 5.54 -2.64 -8.13
CA ARG A 156 5.22 -1.77 -9.29
C ARG A 156 3.89 -1.03 -9.13
N LEU A 157 3.09 -1.39 -8.13
CA LEU A 157 1.81 -0.73 -7.80
C LEU A 157 1.78 -0.35 -6.33
N ILE A 158 1.61 0.94 -6.06
CA ILE A 158 1.49 1.49 -4.72
C ILE A 158 0.19 2.27 -4.63
N LEU A 159 -0.62 1.92 -3.64
CA LEU A 159 -1.80 2.67 -3.26
C LEU A 159 -1.45 3.54 -2.05
N ALA A 160 -1.76 4.82 -2.10
CA ALA A 160 -1.50 5.76 -1.01
C ALA A 160 -2.81 6.39 -0.54
N ASP A 161 -3.17 6.19 0.72
CA ASP A 161 -4.36 6.76 1.33
C ASP A 161 -3.92 7.94 2.22
N GLU A 162 -4.11 9.16 1.73
CA GLU A 162 -3.71 10.43 2.39
C GLU A 162 -2.27 10.38 2.97
N PRO A 163 -1.23 10.22 2.12
CA PRO A 163 0.14 9.93 2.58
C PRO A 163 0.90 11.14 3.16
N VAL A 164 0.23 12.24 3.50
CA VAL A 164 0.78 13.52 4.00
C VAL A 164 0.46 13.75 5.47
#